data_e99a83dad011d84dd74f6fb8b5196657
#
_entry.id   e99a83dad011d84dd74f6fb8b5196657
#
_cell.length_a   1.000
_cell.length_b   1.000
_cell.length_c   1.000
_cell.angle_alpha   90.00
_cell.angle_beta   90.00
_cell.angle_gamma   90.00
#
_symmetry.space_group_name_H-M   'P 1'
#
loop_
_entity.id
_entity.type
_entity.pdbx_description
1 polymer ?
#
loop_
_entity_poly.entity_id
_entity_poly.type
_entity_poly.pdbx_seq_one_letter_code
_entity_poly.pdbx_strand_id
1 'polypeptide(L)'
;MISAAEQFRLISHGVADLLPEDEFKKKLEKAVATNTPLIVKLGLDPTAPDIHLGHTVVLRKLKLFQDFGHKVIILIGDFTARIGDPTGKSVTRPPLTEEQVITNAKTYQEQIFKVLDPEKTEVRFNSEWLSKLDFADVLKLASKYTVARMLERDDFHKRYTEGRPISIHEFMYPLMQGYDSIALKADVEFGGTDQTFNLLMGRHLQGEEGMPEQTIITMPILEGLDGVQKMSKSLGNYIGISEAPSEMYGKAMSIPDELMMRYFMLVTDMSIEEQEQLSKDLESGAAHPRDVKMKLAHTIVRLYHGEEAANFGQDEFVRVFQKHAMPTDIPEYKVAITEEPVFVPQLLSDAGLTASNGEARRSIKAGAFKIDGEKCNEEHIVLKDGMVLQVGKRKFIKIVSC
;
A
#
# COMPACT_ATOMS: atom_id res chain seq x y z
N MET A 1 10.82 -22.49 16.33
CA MET A 1 10.23 -21.15 16.59
C MET A 1 11.04 -20.46 17.70
N ILE A 2 11.22 -19.12 17.63
CA ILE A 2 11.78 -18.34 18.75
C ILE A 2 10.77 -18.28 19.90
N SER A 3 11.17 -17.78 21.08
CA SER A 3 10.31 -17.75 22.27
C SER A 3 9.00 -16.97 22.03
N ALA A 4 7.92 -17.35 22.69
CA ALA A 4 6.63 -16.66 22.59
C ALA A 4 6.72 -15.18 23.01
N ALA A 5 7.51 -14.89 24.05
CA ALA A 5 7.72 -13.52 24.52
C ALA A 5 8.42 -12.65 23.46
N GLU A 6 9.42 -13.17 22.78
CA GLU A 6 10.13 -12.43 21.73
C GLU A 6 9.26 -12.28 20.48
N GLN A 7 8.50 -13.32 20.10
CA GLN A 7 7.51 -13.18 19.03
C GLN A 7 6.50 -12.08 19.35
N PHE A 8 5.95 -12.08 20.57
CA PHE A 8 5.00 -11.07 21.01
C PHE A 8 5.60 -9.66 20.94
N ARG A 9 6.84 -9.47 21.46
CA ARG A 9 7.54 -8.18 21.41
C ARG A 9 7.67 -7.62 19.99
N LEU A 10 8.10 -8.47 19.05
CA LEU A 10 8.32 -8.07 17.65
C LEU A 10 7.00 -7.86 16.90
N ILE A 11 6.00 -8.70 17.16
CA ILE A 11 4.68 -8.58 16.51
C ILE A 11 3.94 -7.34 17.00
N SER A 12 3.92 -7.07 18.30
CA SER A 12 3.20 -5.93 18.88
C SER A 12 3.83 -4.57 18.58
N HIS A 13 5.10 -4.53 18.19
CA HIS A 13 5.75 -3.27 17.82
C HIS A 13 5.11 -2.64 16.58
N GLY A 14 4.65 -1.38 16.68
CA GLY A 14 4.08 -0.62 15.57
C GLY A 14 2.68 -1.07 15.09
N VAL A 15 1.98 -1.94 15.84
CA VAL A 15 0.56 -2.24 15.59
C VAL A 15 -0.33 -1.13 16.18
N ALA A 16 -1.51 -0.94 15.63
CA ALA A 16 -2.51 -0.03 16.17
C ALA A 16 -3.31 -0.72 17.27
N ASP A 17 -3.89 -1.88 16.97
CA ASP A 17 -4.63 -2.70 17.94
C ASP A 17 -4.21 -4.15 17.84
N LEU A 18 -4.19 -4.84 18.98
CA LEU A 18 -4.00 -6.27 19.09
C LEU A 18 -5.00 -6.79 20.14
N LEU A 19 -6.05 -7.46 19.68
CA LEU A 19 -7.22 -7.79 20.50
C LEU A 19 -7.66 -9.26 20.35
N PRO A 20 -7.88 -9.98 21.46
CA PRO A 20 -7.45 -9.67 22.82
C PRO A 20 -5.98 -10.04 23.04
N GLU A 21 -5.24 -9.17 23.70
CA GLU A 21 -3.78 -9.32 23.90
C GLU A 21 -3.41 -10.58 24.70
N ASP A 22 -4.13 -10.81 25.81
CA ASP A 22 -3.83 -11.95 26.68
C ASP A 22 -4.13 -13.31 26.04
N GLU A 23 -5.15 -13.37 25.18
CA GLU A 23 -5.43 -14.59 24.41
C GLU A 23 -4.37 -14.82 23.34
N PHE A 24 -3.88 -13.76 22.72
CA PHE A 24 -2.80 -13.88 21.74
C PHE A 24 -1.50 -14.38 22.36
N LYS A 25 -1.11 -13.89 23.55
CA LYS A 25 0.04 -14.40 24.29
C LYS A 25 -0.09 -15.91 24.55
N LYS A 26 -1.27 -16.36 25.02
CA LYS A 26 -1.55 -17.79 25.22
C LYS A 26 -1.48 -18.61 23.93
N LYS A 27 -1.97 -18.08 22.81
CA LYS A 27 -1.85 -18.74 21.51
C LYS A 27 -0.39 -18.90 21.09
N LEU A 28 0.45 -17.87 21.25
CA LEU A 28 1.88 -17.94 20.95
C LEU A 28 2.59 -18.96 21.87
N GLU A 29 2.31 -18.92 23.17
CA GLU A 29 2.87 -19.90 24.15
C GLU A 29 2.51 -21.33 23.75
N LYS A 30 1.24 -21.58 23.42
CA LYS A 30 0.77 -22.89 22.97
C LYS A 30 1.46 -23.29 21.65
N ALA A 31 1.52 -22.40 20.67
CA ALA A 31 2.12 -22.66 19.38
C ALA A 31 3.60 -23.05 19.50
N VAL A 32 4.36 -22.34 20.34
CA VAL A 32 5.77 -22.64 20.63
C VAL A 32 5.91 -23.97 21.38
N ALA A 33 5.13 -24.18 22.45
CA ALA A 33 5.19 -25.38 23.26
C ALA A 33 4.84 -26.67 22.49
N THR A 34 3.88 -26.60 21.58
CA THR A 34 3.44 -27.74 20.78
C THR A 34 4.09 -27.83 19.40
N ASN A 35 4.91 -26.83 19.05
CA ASN A 35 5.45 -26.63 17.70
C ASN A 35 4.37 -26.66 16.60
N THR A 36 3.19 -26.12 16.89
CA THR A 36 2.05 -26.06 15.98
C THR A 36 1.89 -24.64 15.45
N PRO A 37 2.06 -24.39 14.13
CA PRO A 37 1.91 -23.07 13.55
C PRO A 37 0.51 -22.48 13.77
N LEU A 38 0.43 -21.18 14.07
CA LEU A 38 -0.82 -20.43 13.98
C LEU A 38 -1.18 -20.20 12.51
N ILE A 39 -2.47 -20.18 12.23
CA ILE A 39 -3.03 -19.80 10.91
C ILE A 39 -3.30 -18.29 10.93
N VAL A 40 -2.55 -17.57 10.14
CA VAL A 40 -2.59 -16.10 10.06
C VAL A 40 -3.15 -15.68 8.70
N LYS A 41 -4.24 -14.96 8.70
CA LYS A 41 -4.99 -14.57 7.50
C LYS A 41 -4.90 -13.08 7.25
N LEU A 42 -4.76 -12.70 5.96
CA LEU A 42 -5.02 -11.37 5.43
C LEU A 42 -5.96 -11.48 4.24
N GLY A 43 -7.13 -10.85 4.31
CA GLY A 43 -8.06 -10.73 3.18
C GLY A 43 -7.75 -9.49 2.35
N LEU A 44 -7.77 -9.63 1.03
CA LEU A 44 -7.55 -8.57 0.06
C LEU A 44 -8.55 -8.69 -1.09
N ASP A 45 -9.37 -7.67 -1.28
CA ASP A 45 -10.18 -7.54 -2.50
C ASP A 45 -9.30 -6.96 -3.62
N PRO A 46 -9.19 -7.61 -4.78
CA PRO A 46 -8.30 -7.20 -5.88
C PRO A 46 -8.89 -6.02 -6.66
N THR A 47 -9.03 -4.87 -5.98
CA THR A 47 -9.72 -3.68 -6.51
C THR A 47 -8.85 -2.74 -7.35
N ALA A 48 -7.52 -2.88 -7.29
CA ALA A 48 -6.57 -2.09 -8.08
C ALA A 48 -5.31 -2.93 -8.37
N PRO A 49 -4.65 -2.77 -9.53
CA PRO A 49 -3.58 -3.68 -9.96
C PRO A 49 -2.24 -3.53 -9.24
N ASP A 50 -2.02 -2.46 -8.45
CA ASP A 50 -0.68 -2.19 -7.91
C ASP A 50 -0.67 -1.96 -6.40
N ILE A 51 0.40 -2.45 -5.77
CA ILE A 51 0.71 -2.30 -4.35
C ILE A 51 1.63 -1.09 -4.13
N HIS A 52 1.36 -0.32 -3.09
CA HIS A 52 2.20 0.77 -2.60
C HIS A 52 2.63 0.52 -1.14
N LEU A 53 3.54 1.34 -0.61
CA LEU A 53 4.08 1.16 0.75
C LEU A 53 3.01 1.06 1.84
N GLY A 54 1.85 1.71 1.69
CA GLY A 54 0.74 1.58 2.64
C GLY A 54 0.23 0.14 2.77
N HIS A 55 0.21 -0.64 1.69
CA HIS A 55 -0.15 -2.07 1.74
C HIS A 55 0.97 -2.91 2.35
N THR A 56 2.22 -2.51 2.17
CA THR A 56 3.35 -3.29 2.69
C THR A 56 3.48 -3.21 4.21
N VAL A 57 2.85 -2.24 4.86
CA VAL A 57 2.77 -2.16 6.33
C VAL A 57 2.27 -3.48 6.93
N VAL A 58 1.16 -3.97 6.43
CA VAL A 58 0.57 -5.25 6.87
C VAL A 58 1.39 -6.45 6.37
N LEU A 59 1.87 -6.43 5.12
CA LEU A 59 2.63 -7.54 4.55
C LEU A 59 3.94 -7.79 5.31
N ARG A 60 4.61 -6.75 5.78
CA ARG A 60 5.83 -6.89 6.59
C ARG A 60 5.58 -7.53 7.94
N LYS A 61 4.42 -7.26 8.56
CA LYS A 61 4.01 -7.98 9.78
C LYS A 61 3.73 -9.46 9.50
N LEU A 62 3.06 -9.78 8.40
CA LEU A 62 2.88 -11.16 7.98
C LEU A 62 4.21 -11.87 7.71
N LYS A 63 5.20 -11.15 7.16
CA LYS A 63 6.56 -11.69 6.97
C LYS A 63 7.18 -12.15 8.29
N LEU A 64 7.01 -11.40 9.39
CA LEU A 64 7.48 -11.84 10.71
C LEU A 64 6.85 -13.17 11.13
N PHE A 65 5.55 -13.36 10.88
CA PHE A 65 4.90 -14.65 11.19
C PHE A 65 5.48 -15.79 10.34
N GLN A 66 5.78 -15.55 9.07
CA GLN A 66 6.48 -16.55 8.25
C GLN A 66 7.86 -16.89 8.81
N ASP A 67 8.62 -15.86 9.24
CA ASP A 67 9.97 -16.03 9.77
C ASP A 67 9.97 -16.78 11.11
N PHE A 68 8.88 -16.65 11.88
CA PHE A 68 8.68 -17.42 13.11
C PHE A 68 8.15 -18.83 12.87
N GLY A 69 7.81 -19.17 11.63
CA GLY A 69 7.34 -20.51 11.25
C GLY A 69 5.83 -20.71 11.37
N HIS A 70 5.05 -19.62 11.38
CA HIS A 70 3.60 -19.67 11.30
C HIS A 70 3.11 -19.77 9.84
N LYS A 71 1.87 -20.25 9.67
CA LYS A 71 1.23 -20.40 8.35
C LYS A 71 0.54 -19.10 7.96
N VAL A 72 1.02 -18.45 6.91
CA VAL A 72 0.41 -17.23 6.38
C VAL A 72 -0.49 -17.55 5.20
N ILE A 73 -1.73 -17.06 5.24
CA ILE A 73 -2.72 -17.19 4.19
C ILE A 73 -3.07 -15.80 3.65
N ILE A 74 -2.83 -15.59 2.38
CA ILE A 74 -3.37 -14.45 1.63
C ILE A 74 -4.67 -14.90 0.99
N LEU A 75 -5.76 -14.30 1.44
CA LEU A 75 -7.09 -14.58 0.95
C LEU A 75 -7.50 -13.53 -0.08
N ILE A 76 -7.67 -13.96 -1.32
CA ILE A 76 -8.21 -13.11 -2.38
C ILE A 76 -9.73 -13.14 -2.31
N GLY A 77 -10.31 -11.98 -2.11
CA GLY A 77 -11.75 -11.78 -2.04
C GLY A 77 -12.38 -11.71 -3.44
N ASP A 78 -12.28 -12.77 -4.23
CA ASP A 78 -12.85 -12.82 -5.58
C ASP A 78 -14.39 -12.86 -5.57
N PHE A 79 -14.99 -13.43 -4.53
CA PHE A 79 -16.42 -13.37 -4.33
C PHE A 79 -16.87 -12.04 -3.71
N THR A 80 -16.19 -11.59 -2.64
CA THR A 80 -16.51 -10.34 -1.93
C THR A 80 -16.27 -9.08 -2.75
N ALA A 81 -15.30 -9.07 -3.65
CA ALA A 81 -15.06 -7.97 -4.58
C ALA A 81 -16.26 -7.67 -5.51
N ARG A 82 -17.13 -8.67 -5.73
CA ARG A 82 -18.38 -8.51 -6.52
C ARG A 82 -19.49 -7.83 -5.72
N ILE A 83 -19.37 -7.79 -4.38
CA ILE A 83 -20.28 -7.07 -3.49
C ILE A 83 -19.73 -5.66 -3.24
N GLY A 84 -18.42 -5.56 -2.99
CA GLY A 84 -17.70 -4.35 -2.65
C GLY A 84 -17.75 -4.02 -1.16
N ASP A 85 -16.57 -3.77 -0.59
CA ASP A 85 -16.44 -3.35 0.81
C ASP A 85 -17.07 -1.96 1.01
N PRO A 86 -18.08 -1.81 1.88
CA PRO A 86 -18.67 -0.51 2.17
C PRO A 86 -17.79 0.38 3.05
N THR A 87 -16.68 -0.11 3.60
CA THR A 87 -15.79 0.61 4.53
C THR A 87 -15.36 1.99 3.99
N GLY A 88 -15.65 3.04 4.75
CA GLY A 88 -15.20 4.41 4.50
C GLY A 88 -15.76 5.05 3.22
N LYS A 89 -16.86 4.52 2.66
CA LYS A 89 -17.43 5.04 1.41
C LYS A 89 -18.84 5.58 1.58
N SER A 90 -19.11 6.63 0.82
CA SER A 90 -20.45 7.24 0.73
C SER A 90 -21.33 6.61 -0.36
N VAL A 91 -20.76 5.79 -1.24
CA VAL A 91 -21.44 5.14 -2.37
C VAL A 91 -20.81 3.76 -2.59
N THR A 92 -21.63 2.76 -2.89
CA THR A 92 -21.20 1.40 -3.22
C THR A 92 -20.28 1.41 -4.45
N ARG A 93 -19.17 0.67 -4.40
CA ARG A 93 -18.29 0.50 -5.58
C ARG A 93 -19.02 -0.26 -6.67
N PRO A 94 -18.78 0.08 -7.96
CA PRO A 94 -19.21 -0.80 -9.04
C PRO A 94 -18.60 -2.21 -8.83
N PRO A 95 -19.40 -3.27 -8.96
CA PRO A 95 -18.88 -4.63 -8.87
C PRO A 95 -17.86 -4.88 -10.00
N LEU A 96 -16.77 -5.59 -9.66
CA LEU A 96 -15.78 -6.02 -10.66
C LEU A 96 -16.32 -7.22 -11.46
N THR A 97 -15.92 -7.31 -12.72
CA THR A 97 -16.16 -8.53 -13.51
C THR A 97 -15.21 -9.66 -13.05
N GLU A 98 -15.59 -10.90 -13.30
CA GLU A 98 -14.76 -12.07 -12.97
C GLU A 98 -13.37 -11.98 -13.64
N GLU A 99 -13.30 -11.58 -14.89
CA GLU A 99 -12.04 -11.39 -15.63
C GLU A 99 -11.15 -10.31 -14.99
N GLN A 100 -11.74 -9.20 -14.54
CA GLN A 100 -11.01 -8.14 -13.83
C GLN A 100 -10.47 -8.66 -12.49
N VAL A 101 -11.25 -9.45 -11.76
CA VAL A 101 -10.84 -10.03 -10.49
C VAL A 101 -9.64 -10.97 -10.70
N ILE A 102 -9.70 -11.86 -11.68
CA ILE A 102 -8.62 -12.82 -11.99
C ILE A 102 -7.34 -12.08 -12.40
N THR A 103 -7.46 -11.10 -13.28
CA THR A 103 -6.31 -10.32 -13.76
C THR A 103 -5.65 -9.53 -12.62
N ASN A 104 -6.45 -8.85 -11.82
CA ASN A 104 -5.95 -8.10 -10.68
C ASN A 104 -5.33 -9.03 -9.62
N ALA A 105 -5.95 -10.17 -9.32
CA ALA A 105 -5.44 -11.14 -8.37
C ALA A 105 -4.02 -11.63 -8.73
N LYS A 106 -3.77 -11.91 -10.01
CA LYS A 106 -2.43 -12.30 -10.49
C LYS A 106 -1.40 -11.21 -10.24
N THR A 107 -1.73 -9.97 -10.60
CA THR A 107 -0.85 -8.80 -10.39
C THR A 107 -0.57 -8.57 -8.91
N TYR A 108 -1.59 -8.76 -8.04
CA TYR A 108 -1.42 -8.68 -6.58
C TYR A 108 -0.46 -9.75 -6.06
N GLN A 109 -0.62 -11.00 -6.49
CA GLN A 109 0.28 -12.10 -6.08
C GLN A 109 1.74 -11.81 -6.44
N GLU A 110 2.01 -11.37 -7.66
CA GLU A 110 3.37 -11.04 -8.10
C GLU A 110 4.02 -9.95 -7.23
N GLN A 111 3.24 -8.96 -6.81
CA GLN A 111 3.73 -7.87 -5.97
C GLN A 111 3.83 -8.25 -4.49
N ILE A 112 2.88 -9.01 -3.95
CA ILE A 112 2.91 -9.53 -2.58
C ILE A 112 4.17 -10.38 -2.35
N PHE A 113 4.55 -11.17 -3.33
CA PHE A 113 5.76 -12.01 -3.29
C PHE A 113 7.08 -11.24 -3.39
N LYS A 114 7.05 -9.92 -3.58
CA LYS A 114 8.23 -9.07 -3.31
C LYS A 114 8.50 -8.89 -1.82
N VAL A 115 7.51 -9.16 -0.96
CA VAL A 115 7.60 -9.02 0.50
C VAL A 115 7.53 -10.38 1.19
N LEU A 116 6.57 -11.22 0.80
CA LEU A 116 6.34 -12.54 1.39
C LEU A 116 7.08 -13.63 0.61
N ASP A 117 7.52 -14.66 1.31
CA ASP A 117 8.09 -15.86 0.72
C ASP A 117 6.97 -16.69 0.06
N PRO A 118 7.02 -16.91 -1.27
CA PRO A 118 5.96 -17.64 -1.97
C PRO A 118 5.84 -19.09 -1.52
N GLU A 119 6.94 -19.73 -1.07
CA GLU A 119 6.92 -21.14 -0.61
C GLU A 119 6.26 -21.28 0.77
N LYS A 120 6.18 -20.19 1.55
CA LYS A 120 5.57 -20.13 2.88
C LYS A 120 4.23 -19.41 2.91
N THR A 121 3.71 -19.02 1.75
CA THR A 121 2.44 -18.31 1.63
C THR A 121 1.41 -19.20 0.93
N GLU A 122 0.30 -19.48 1.60
CA GLU A 122 -0.85 -20.10 0.95
C GLU A 122 -1.76 -19.00 0.40
N VAL A 123 -2.07 -19.07 -0.91
CA VAL A 123 -3.04 -18.17 -1.53
C VAL A 123 -4.35 -18.92 -1.70
N ARG A 124 -5.44 -18.35 -1.19
CA ARG A 124 -6.78 -18.91 -1.24
C ARG A 124 -7.75 -17.90 -1.85
N PHE A 125 -8.85 -18.39 -2.35
CA PHE A 125 -9.93 -17.60 -2.92
C PHE A 125 -11.21 -17.84 -2.12
N ASN A 126 -11.92 -16.79 -1.71
CA ASN A 126 -13.10 -16.99 -0.89
C ASN A 126 -14.32 -17.53 -1.66
N SER A 127 -14.29 -17.52 -2.98
CA SER A 127 -15.25 -18.28 -3.81
C SER A 127 -15.18 -19.79 -3.55
N GLU A 128 -14.06 -20.33 -3.05
CA GLU A 128 -13.91 -21.77 -2.75
C GLU A 128 -15.00 -22.30 -1.79
N TRP A 129 -15.48 -21.45 -0.90
CA TRP A 129 -16.55 -21.79 0.06
C TRP A 129 -17.80 -20.92 -0.09
N LEU A 130 -17.67 -19.60 -0.35
CA LEU A 130 -18.83 -18.71 -0.44
C LEU A 130 -19.75 -19.05 -1.60
N SER A 131 -19.22 -19.50 -2.74
CA SER A 131 -20.03 -19.92 -3.89
C SER A 131 -20.80 -21.23 -3.67
N LYS A 132 -20.49 -21.95 -2.59
CA LYS A 132 -21.17 -23.23 -2.24
C LYS A 132 -22.28 -23.03 -1.24
N LEU A 133 -22.40 -21.87 -0.59
CA LEU A 133 -23.47 -21.55 0.33
C LEU A 133 -24.78 -21.44 -0.44
N ASP A 134 -25.77 -22.21 -0.04
CA ASP A 134 -27.11 -22.05 -0.56
C ASP A 134 -27.89 -20.95 0.18
N PHE A 135 -29.11 -20.68 -0.25
CA PHE A 135 -29.90 -19.59 0.35
C PHE A 135 -30.23 -19.85 1.82
N ALA A 136 -30.40 -21.10 2.25
CA ALA A 136 -30.64 -21.45 3.63
C ALA A 136 -29.41 -21.20 4.50
N ASP A 137 -28.22 -21.52 3.97
CA ASP A 137 -26.94 -21.22 4.64
C ASP A 137 -26.73 -19.71 4.83
N VAL A 138 -27.04 -18.92 3.81
CA VAL A 138 -26.96 -17.46 3.89
C VAL A 138 -27.93 -16.90 4.94
N LEU A 139 -29.17 -17.40 5.01
CA LEU A 139 -30.13 -17.01 6.05
C LEU A 139 -29.63 -17.40 7.45
N LYS A 140 -29.07 -18.60 7.59
CA LYS A 140 -28.48 -19.06 8.86
C LYS A 140 -27.30 -18.16 9.27
N LEU A 141 -26.44 -17.78 8.32
CA LEU A 141 -25.33 -16.85 8.58
C LEU A 141 -25.87 -15.47 9.01
N ALA A 142 -26.83 -14.93 8.27
CA ALA A 142 -27.44 -13.63 8.57
C ALA A 142 -28.15 -13.60 9.93
N SER A 143 -28.71 -14.73 10.41
CA SER A 143 -29.37 -14.79 11.69
C SER A 143 -28.45 -14.67 12.91
N LYS A 144 -27.13 -14.82 12.73
CA LYS A 144 -26.12 -14.72 13.79
C LYS A 144 -25.77 -13.28 14.18
N TYR A 145 -26.25 -12.30 13.43
CA TYR A 145 -25.93 -10.89 13.71
C TYR A 145 -27.17 -10.01 13.53
N THR A 146 -27.32 -9.00 14.38
CA THR A 146 -28.52 -8.15 14.34
C THR A 146 -28.28 -6.89 13.52
N VAL A 147 -29.34 -6.33 12.91
CA VAL A 147 -29.29 -5.04 12.22
C VAL A 147 -28.84 -3.93 13.16
N ALA A 148 -29.26 -3.94 14.43
CA ALA A 148 -28.84 -2.94 15.42
C ALA A 148 -27.31 -2.93 15.59
N ARG A 149 -26.71 -4.11 15.73
CA ARG A 149 -25.25 -4.24 15.81
C ARG A 149 -24.52 -3.90 14.49
N MET A 150 -25.14 -4.24 13.33
CA MET A 150 -24.59 -3.86 12.04
C MET A 150 -24.49 -2.33 11.88
N LEU A 151 -25.49 -1.62 12.43
CA LEU A 151 -25.52 -0.14 12.43
C LEU A 151 -24.55 0.52 13.44
N GLU A 152 -23.84 -0.24 14.28
CA GLU A 152 -22.75 0.26 15.12
C GLU A 152 -21.48 0.58 14.28
N ARG A 153 -21.38 0.05 13.07
CA ARG A 153 -20.30 0.35 12.16
C ARG A 153 -20.40 1.81 11.70
N ASP A 154 -19.30 2.57 11.81
CA ASP A 154 -19.26 4.04 11.64
C ASP A 154 -19.89 4.52 10.33
N ASP A 155 -19.59 3.90 9.20
CA ASP A 155 -20.11 4.28 7.89
C ASP A 155 -21.61 3.98 7.75
N PHE A 156 -22.09 2.84 8.26
CA PHE A 156 -23.51 2.51 8.30
C PHE A 156 -24.25 3.43 9.27
N HIS A 157 -23.71 3.68 10.46
CA HIS A 157 -24.28 4.60 11.43
C HIS A 157 -24.46 6.00 10.83
N LYS A 158 -23.41 6.52 10.22
CA LYS A 158 -23.42 7.86 9.57
C LYS A 158 -24.44 7.93 8.45
N ARG A 159 -24.47 6.94 7.55
CA ARG A 159 -25.42 6.90 6.43
C ARG A 159 -26.86 6.77 6.93
N TYR A 160 -27.11 5.95 7.94
CA TYR A 160 -28.42 5.78 8.54
C TYR A 160 -28.93 7.08 9.19
N THR A 161 -28.10 7.75 9.98
CA THR A 161 -28.47 9.02 10.67
C THR A 161 -28.65 10.18 9.70
N GLU A 162 -27.92 10.18 8.58
CA GLU A 162 -28.05 11.19 7.51
C GLU A 162 -29.18 10.86 6.51
N GLY A 163 -29.93 9.78 6.71
CA GLY A 163 -30.99 9.35 5.79
C GLY A 163 -30.48 8.92 4.41
N ARG A 164 -29.22 8.54 4.30
CA ARG A 164 -28.64 8.03 3.04
C ARG A 164 -28.92 6.54 2.88
N PRO A 165 -29.17 6.07 1.64
CA PRO A 165 -29.54 4.67 1.42
C PRO A 165 -28.41 3.71 1.80
N ILE A 166 -28.77 2.58 2.41
CA ILE A 166 -27.91 1.44 2.67
C ILE A 166 -28.59 0.23 2.02
N SER A 167 -27.93 -0.40 1.07
CA SER A 167 -28.48 -1.57 0.41
C SER A 167 -28.27 -2.82 1.29
N ILE A 168 -29.25 -3.73 1.29
CA ILE A 168 -29.22 -4.94 2.14
C ILE A 168 -27.97 -5.80 1.86
N HIS A 169 -27.52 -5.89 0.61
CA HIS A 169 -26.33 -6.66 0.26
C HIS A 169 -25.05 -6.13 0.91
N GLU A 170 -24.99 -4.83 1.26
CA GLU A 170 -23.84 -4.24 1.94
C GLU A 170 -23.67 -4.80 3.35
N PHE A 171 -24.76 -5.19 4.03
CA PHE A 171 -24.71 -5.89 5.32
C PHE A 171 -24.16 -7.31 5.21
N MET A 172 -24.20 -7.89 4.02
CA MET A 172 -23.66 -9.24 3.81
C MET A 172 -22.14 -9.25 3.74
N TYR A 173 -21.50 -8.14 3.35
CA TYR A 173 -20.05 -8.09 3.20
C TYR A 173 -19.29 -8.46 4.50
N PRO A 174 -19.54 -7.82 5.67
CA PRO A 174 -18.90 -8.19 6.92
C PRO A 174 -19.16 -9.66 7.34
N LEU A 175 -20.36 -10.18 7.07
CA LEU A 175 -20.70 -11.56 7.37
C LEU A 175 -19.91 -12.56 6.50
N MET A 176 -19.72 -12.26 5.22
CA MET A 176 -18.93 -13.08 4.31
C MET A 176 -17.46 -13.07 4.68
N GLN A 177 -16.88 -11.89 4.97
CA GLN A 177 -15.50 -11.79 5.47
C GLN A 177 -15.35 -12.54 6.81
N GLY A 178 -16.34 -12.46 7.69
CA GLY A 178 -16.34 -13.22 8.94
C GLY A 178 -16.41 -14.74 8.70
N TYR A 179 -17.18 -15.19 7.72
CA TYR A 179 -17.25 -16.60 7.34
C TYR A 179 -15.92 -17.13 6.79
N ASP A 180 -15.13 -16.30 6.12
CA ASP A 180 -13.80 -16.66 5.67
C ASP A 180 -12.92 -17.14 6.85
N SER A 181 -13.05 -16.52 8.03
CA SER A 181 -12.33 -16.90 9.24
C SER A 181 -12.76 -18.27 9.77
N ILE A 182 -14.05 -18.61 9.65
CA ILE A 182 -14.58 -19.95 9.97
C ILE A 182 -13.98 -20.97 9.01
N ALA A 183 -14.10 -20.72 7.70
CA ALA A 183 -13.65 -21.65 6.66
C ALA A 183 -12.15 -21.96 6.74
N LEU A 184 -11.34 -20.95 7.03
CA LEU A 184 -9.88 -21.07 7.18
C LEU A 184 -9.45 -21.53 8.58
N LYS A 185 -10.33 -21.53 9.56
CA LYS A 185 -10.01 -21.72 10.99
C LYS A 185 -8.89 -20.79 11.44
N ALA A 186 -9.01 -19.52 11.10
CA ALA A 186 -7.97 -18.53 11.35
C ALA A 186 -7.74 -18.34 12.85
N ASP A 187 -6.46 -18.36 13.28
CA ASP A 187 -6.05 -18.02 14.65
C ASP A 187 -5.80 -16.52 14.81
N VAL A 188 -5.38 -15.86 13.73
CA VAL A 188 -5.09 -14.43 13.67
C VAL A 188 -5.58 -13.86 12.35
N GLU A 189 -6.22 -12.71 12.39
CA GLU A 189 -6.59 -11.94 11.20
C GLU A 189 -6.00 -10.54 11.23
N PHE A 190 -5.40 -10.13 10.12
CA PHE A 190 -4.83 -8.81 9.92
C PHE A 190 -5.72 -7.90 9.09
N GLY A 191 -5.65 -6.59 9.37
CA GLY A 191 -6.24 -5.53 8.57
C GLY A 191 -5.65 -4.16 8.87
N GLY A 192 -6.11 -3.13 8.17
CA GLY A 192 -5.94 -1.75 8.61
C GLY A 192 -6.93 -1.41 9.73
N THR A 193 -6.71 -0.30 10.43
CA THR A 193 -7.64 0.17 11.47
C THR A 193 -9.06 0.40 10.96
N ASP A 194 -9.21 0.69 9.67
CA ASP A 194 -10.51 0.83 9.00
C ASP A 194 -11.26 -0.51 8.84
N GLN A 195 -10.60 -1.65 9.06
CA GLN A 195 -11.17 -3.00 8.96
C GLN A 195 -11.59 -3.59 10.31
N THR A 196 -11.39 -2.90 11.43
CA THR A 196 -11.62 -3.44 12.79
C THR A 196 -12.97 -4.11 12.95
N PHE A 197 -14.04 -3.49 12.44
CA PHE A 197 -15.40 -4.07 12.52
C PHE A 197 -15.50 -5.42 11.79
N ASN A 198 -14.95 -5.51 10.59
CA ASN A 198 -14.99 -6.74 9.80
C ASN A 198 -14.14 -7.86 10.45
N LEU A 199 -13.00 -7.51 11.05
CA LEU A 199 -12.17 -8.48 11.77
C LEU A 199 -12.86 -9.01 13.02
N LEU A 200 -13.55 -8.14 13.78
CA LEU A 200 -14.35 -8.52 14.93
C LEU A 200 -15.55 -9.40 14.55
N MET A 201 -16.12 -9.21 13.35
CA MET A 201 -17.16 -10.07 12.82
C MET A 201 -16.67 -11.52 12.69
N GLY A 202 -15.44 -11.71 12.15
CA GLY A 202 -14.83 -13.04 12.06
C GLY A 202 -14.69 -13.72 13.42
N ARG A 203 -14.19 -12.97 14.41
CA ARG A 203 -14.09 -13.44 15.79
C ARG A 203 -15.45 -13.83 16.37
N HIS A 204 -16.45 -12.97 16.22
CA HIS A 204 -17.82 -13.23 16.68
C HIS A 204 -18.42 -14.50 16.07
N LEU A 205 -18.33 -14.64 14.75
CA LEU A 205 -18.89 -15.79 14.05
C LEU A 205 -18.17 -17.11 14.40
N GLN A 206 -16.86 -17.09 14.67
CA GLN A 206 -16.16 -18.26 15.19
C GLN A 206 -16.69 -18.68 16.56
N GLY A 207 -16.93 -17.72 17.48
CA GLY A 207 -17.55 -17.98 18.78
C GLY A 207 -18.93 -18.61 18.66
N GLU A 208 -19.79 -18.10 17.76
CA GLU A 208 -21.12 -18.66 17.47
C GLU A 208 -21.07 -20.09 16.91
N GLU A 209 -19.96 -20.47 16.25
CA GLU A 209 -19.74 -21.86 15.80
C GLU A 209 -19.04 -22.74 16.86
N GLY A 210 -18.77 -22.20 18.06
CA GLY A 210 -18.05 -22.92 19.11
C GLY A 210 -16.58 -23.18 18.79
N MET A 211 -15.99 -22.41 17.88
CA MET A 211 -14.58 -22.49 17.50
C MET A 211 -13.71 -21.59 18.39
N PRO A 212 -12.41 -21.88 18.52
CA PRO A 212 -11.47 -20.91 19.07
C PRO A 212 -11.52 -19.61 18.27
N GLU A 213 -11.75 -18.51 18.98
CA GLU A 213 -11.89 -17.20 18.36
C GLU A 213 -10.53 -16.64 17.94
N GLN A 214 -10.45 -16.02 16.76
CA GLN A 214 -9.23 -15.39 16.26
C GLN A 214 -8.82 -14.16 17.07
N THR A 215 -7.53 -13.89 17.10
CA THR A 215 -6.99 -12.58 17.48
C THR A 215 -7.07 -11.65 16.29
N ILE A 216 -7.45 -10.41 16.50
CA ILE A 216 -7.38 -9.39 15.47
C ILE A 216 -6.16 -8.49 15.68
N ILE A 217 -5.45 -8.18 14.61
CA ILE A 217 -4.32 -7.26 14.64
C ILE A 217 -4.55 -6.21 13.56
N THR A 218 -4.67 -4.95 13.99
CA THR A 218 -4.79 -3.84 13.05
C THR A 218 -3.48 -3.08 12.92
N MET A 219 -3.17 -2.70 11.68
CA MET A 219 -2.01 -1.87 11.39
C MET A 219 -2.46 -0.43 11.18
N PRO A 220 -1.65 0.55 11.63
CA PRO A 220 -1.93 1.95 11.37
C PRO A 220 -1.89 2.24 9.87
N ILE A 221 -2.74 3.17 9.45
CA ILE A 221 -2.74 3.68 8.08
C ILE A 221 -1.48 4.53 7.89
N LEU A 222 -0.75 4.29 6.81
CA LEU A 222 0.43 5.07 6.45
C LEU A 222 0.01 6.33 5.69
N GLU A 223 0.48 7.49 6.13
CA GLU A 223 0.31 8.76 5.43
C GLU A 223 1.13 8.77 4.13
N GLY A 224 0.60 9.44 3.11
CA GLY A 224 1.27 9.61 1.83
C GLY A 224 2.29 10.76 1.82
N LEU A 225 2.74 11.13 0.61
CA LEU A 225 3.75 12.17 0.39
C LEU A 225 3.34 13.56 0.92
N ASP A 226 2.04 13.81 1.07
CA ASP A 226 1.49 15.05 1.65
C ASP A 226 1.61 15.11 3.18
N GLY A 227 1.93 14.01 3.83
CA GLY A 227 2.10 13.89 5.27
C GLY A 227 0.82 13.94 6.10
N VAL A 228 -0.34 13.98 5.47
CA VAL A 228 -1.65 14.17 6.14
C VAL A 228 -2.65 13.11 5.76
N GLN A 229 -2.86 12.92 4.45
CA GLN A 229 -3.84 11.96 3.96
C GLN A 229 -3.24 10.56 3.86
N LYS A 230 -4.08 9.54 3.99
CA LYS A 230 -3.64 8.17 3.77
C LYS A 230 -3.00 8.01 2.40
N MET A 231 -1.94 7.23 2.34
CA MET A 231 -1.30 6.89 1.07
C MET A 231 -2.30 6.20 0.15
N SER A 232 -2.49 6.76 -1.04
CA SER A 232 -3.45 6.25 -2.01
C SER A 232 -3.08 6.64 -3.44
N LYS A 233 -3.30 5.73 -4.39
CA LYS A 233 -3.17 6.02 -5.83
C LYS A 233 -4.13 7.10 -6.30
N SER A 234 -5.38 7.06 -5.85
CA SER A 234 -6.40 8.03 -6.25
C SER A 234 -6.07 9.46 -5.79
N LEU A 235 -5.26 9.61 -4.76
CA LEU A 235 -4.78 10.89 -4.25
C LEU A 235 -3.43 11.31 -4.87
N GLY A 236 -2.76 10.41 -5.60
CA GLY A 236 -1.46 10.69 -6.21
C GLY A 236 -0.31 10.87 -5.20
N ASN A 237 -0.53 10.54 -3.91
CA ASN A 237 0.41 10.74 -2.80
C ASN A 237 1.14 9.45 -2.39
N TYR A 238 1.28 8.48 -3.29
CA TYR A 238 1.79 7.14 -2.99
C TYR A 238 3.23 6.91 -3.49
N ILE A 239 3.88 5.90 -2.89
CA ILE A 239 5.13 5.28 -3.36
C ILE A 239 4.80 3.83 -3.72
N GLY A 240 4.82 3.51 -5.00
CA GLY A 240 4.58 2.15 -5.51
C GLY A 240 5.82 1.27 -5.38
N ILE A 241 5.64 0.01 -5.00
CA ILE A 241 6.79 -0.91 -4.84
C ILE A 241 7.38 -1.43 -6.16
N SER A 242 6.76 -1.09 -7.27
CA SER A 242 7.22 -1.45 -8.62
C SER A 242 7.63 -0.23 -9.44
N GLU A 243 7.67 0.95 -8.84
CA GLU A 243 8.19 2.17 -9.49
C GLU A 243 9.71 2.06 -9.73
N ALA A 244 10.21 2.83 -10.68
CA ALA A 244 11.65 2.87 -10.95
C ALA A 244 12.44 3.29 -9.69
N PRO A 245 13.64 2.73 -9.45
CA PRO A 245 14.44 3.00 -8.25
C PRO A 245 14.67 4.48 -7.96
N SER A 246 15.00 5.27 -8.98
CA SER A 246 15.22 6.72 -8.86
C SER A 246 13.94 7.49 -8.51
N GLU A 247 12.80 7.08 -9.05
CA GLU A 247 11.51 7.67 -8.72
C GLU A 247 11.09 7.34 -7.28
N MET A 248 11.20 6.07 -6.89
CA MET A 248 10.92 5.62 -5.52
C MET A 248 11.82 6.35 -4.52
N TYR A 249 13.12 6.47 -4.80
CA TYR A 249 14.07 7.21 -3.98
C TYR A 249 13.68 8.69 -3.83
N GLY A 250 13.39 9.35 -4.94
CA GLY A 250 12.99 10.76 -4.96
C GLY A 250 11.69 11.02 -4.21
N LYS A 251 10.71 10.11 -4.32
CA LYS A 251 9.45 10.18 -3.54
C LYS A 251 9.71 9.98 -2.05
N ALA A 252 10.51 8.99 -1.66
CA ALA A 252 10.86 8.77 -0.26
C ALA A 252 11.60 10.00 0.34
N MET A 253 12.46 10.64 -0.43
CA MET A 253 13.11 11.91 -0.02
C MET A 253 12.14 13.09 0.13
N SER A 254 10.93 13.00 -0.42
CA SER A 254 9.95 14.12 -0.38
C SER A 254 8.95 14.04 0.76
N ILE A 255 8.93 12.95 1.56
CA ILE A 255 8.06 12.87 2.74
C ILE A 255 8.44 13.94 3.78
N PRO A 256 7.51 14.43 4.60
CA PRO A 256 7.82 15.28 5.75
C PRO A 256 8.80 14.63 6.73
N ASP A 257 9.65 15.43 7.37
CA ASP A 257 10.67 14.92 8.31
C ASP A 257 10.03 14.22 9.51
N GLU A 258 8.88 14.69 9.96
CA GLU A 258 8.12 14.15 11.09
C GLU A 258 7.65 12.70 10.84
N LEU A 259 7.53 12.28 9.60
CA LEU A 259 7.13 10.93 9.24
C LEU A 259 8.29 9.94 9.13
N MET A 260 9.54 10.38 9.12
CA MET A 260 10.70 9.50 8.88
C MET A 260 10.71 8.29 9.81
N MET A 261 10.59 8.50 11.14
CA MET A 261 10.63 7.42 12.12
C MET A 261 9.44 6.47 11.98
N ARG A 262 8.26 7.02 11.63
CA ARG A 262 7.07 6.21 11.33
C ARG A 262 7.26 5.32 10.10
N TYR A 263 7.89 5.83 9.06
CA TYR A 263 8.23 5.03 7.87
C TYR A 263 9.29 3.97 8.20
N PHE A 264 10.35 4.30 8.97
CA PHE A 264 11.29 3.28 9.43
C PHE A 264 10.60 2.13 10.16
N MET A 265 9.70 2.45 11.08
CA MET A 265 8.96 1.47 11.88
C MET A 265 8.04 0.59 11.03
N LEU A 266 7.30 1.18 10.09
CA LEU A 266 6.20 0.51 9.40
C LEU A 266 6.60 -0.18 8.10
N VAL A 267 7.58 0.36 7.36
CA VAL A 267 7.88 -0.09 6.00
C VAL A 267 9.34 -0.47 5.74
N THR A 268 10.18 -0.54 6.79
CA THR A 268 11.56 -1.02 6.65
C THR A 268 11.82 -2.28 7.49
N ASP A 269 13.00 -2.86 7.32
CA ASP A 269 13.51 -4.01 8.07
C ASP A 269 14.45 -3.61 9.23
N MET A 270 14.46 -2.32 9.59
CA MET A 270 15.27 -1.82 10.70
C MET A 270 14.80 -2.42 12.03
N SER A 271 15.71 -2.94 12.84
CA SER A 271 15.39 -3.48 14.16
C SER A 271 14.84 -2.41 15.13
N ILE A 272 14.11 -2.85 16.15
CA ILE A 272 13.55 -1.94 17.17
C ILE A 272 14.67 -1.14 17.83
N GLU A 273 15.77 -1.80 18.17
CA GLU A 273 16.93 -1.20 18.82
C GLU A 273 17.60 -0.14 17.95
N GLU A 274 17.73 -0.39 16.65
CA GLU A 274 18.24 0.59 15.69
C GLU A 274 17.29 1.78 15.52
N GLN A 275 15.97 1.55 15.52
CA GLN A 275 14.98 2.62 15.46
C GLN A 275 15.04 3.52 16.71
N GLU A 276 15.14 2.93 17.91
CA GLU A 276 15.29 3.67 19.15
C GLU A 276 16.58 4.49 19.20
N GLN A 277 17.69 3.91 18.74
CA GLN A 277 18.96 4.64 18.68
C GLN A 277 18.88 5.79 17.68
N LEU A 278 18.32 5.56 16.49
CA LEU A 278 18.18 6.58 15.46
C LEU A 278 17.28 7.75 15.92
N SER A 279 16.21 7.46 16.68
CA SER A 279 15.35 8.50 17.28
C SER A 279 16.13 9.36 18.25
N LYS A 280 16.93 8.76 19.14
CA LYS A 280 17.80 9.48 20.08
C LYS A 280 18.85 10.34 19.37
N ASP A 281 19.43 9.82 18.29
CA ASP A 281 20.45 10.55 17.52
C ASP A 281 19.82 11.76 16.80
N LEU A 282 18.60 11.64 16.30
CA LEU A 282 17.84 12.79 15.73
C LEU A 282 17.50 13.83 16.79
N GLU A 283 16.99 13.42 17.96
CA GLU A 283 16.57 14.31 19.05
C GLU A 283 17.77 15.07 19.64
N SER A 284 18.92 14.41 19.75
CA SER A 284 20.16 15.03 20.25
C SER A 284 20.92 15.86 19.20
N GLY A 285 20.52 15.78 17.93
CA GLY A 285 21.24 16.41 16.81
C GLY A 285 22.51 15.67 16.38
N ALA A 286 22.77 14.48 16.90
CA ALA A 286 23.90 13.63 16.47
C ALA A 286 23.72 13.10 15.04
N ALA A 287 22.49 12.89 14.61
CA ALA A 287 22.17 12.57 13.22
C ALA A 287 21.47 13.74 12.51
N HIS A 288 21.91 14.04 11.27
CA HIS A 288 21.30 15.09 10.49
C HIS A 288 20.02 14.57 9.77
N PRO A 289 18.86 15.25 9.87
CA PRO A 289 17.59 14.76 9.28
C PRO A 289 17.69 14.38 7.80
N ARG A 290 18.45 15.14 6.99
CA ARG A 290 18.67 14.83 5.58
C ARG A 290 19.34 13.46 5.39
N ASP A 291 20.35 13.15 6.19
CA ASP A 291 21.12 11.91 6.04
C ASP A 291 20.31 10.71 6.52
N VAL A 292 19.49 10.91 7.56
CA VAL A 292 18.50 9.93 8.01
C VAL A 292 17.44 9.67 6.94
N LYS A 293 16.94 10.71 6.27
CA LYS A 293 16.00 10.56 5.16
C LYS A 293 16.62 9.86 3.97
N MET A 294 17.89 10.13 3.65
CA MET A 294 18.63 9.41 2.61
C MET A 294 18.76 7.91 2.97
N LYS A 295 19.07 7.59 4.24
CA LYS A 295 19.08 6.20 4.74
C LYS A 295 17.73 5.54 4.58
N LEU A 296 16.64 6.23 4.92
CA LEU A 296 15.28 5.74 4.73
C LEU A 296 14.98 5.43 3.26
N ALA A 297 15.24 6.39 2.37
CA ALA A 297 15.01 6.24 0.94
C ALA A 297 15.81 5.08 0.34
N HIS A 298 17.10 4.98 0.72
CA HIS A 298 17.96 3.88 0.32
C HIS A 298 17.43 2.52 0.81
N THR A 299 17.03 2.44 2.08
CA THR A 299 16.47 1.21 2.66
C THR A 299 15.19 0.78 1.94
N ILE A 300 14.28 1.72 1.64
CA ILE A 300 13.05 1.42 0.90
C ILE A 300 13.38 0.87 -0.49
N VAL A 301 14.25 1.52 -1.26
CA VAL A 301 14.61 1.04 -2.61
C VAL A 301 15.30 -0.31 -2.53
N ARG A 302 16.23 -0.51 -1.60
CA ARG A 302 16.93 -1.78 -1.38
C ARG A 302 15.98 -2.95 -1.17
N LEU A 303 14.93 -2.76 -0.40
CA LEU A 303 13.96 -3.81 -0.06
C LEU A 303 13.20 -4.37 -1.27
N TYR A 304 12.98 -3.56 -2.31
CA TYR A 304 12.15 -3.95 -3.46
C TYR A 304 12.95 -4.14 -4.75
N HIS A 305 14.15 -3.54 -4.84
CA HIS A 305 14.97 -3.53 -6.06
C HIS A 305 16.41 -4.01 -5.84
N GLY A 306 16.82 -4.23 -4.59
CA GLY A 306 18.17 -4.66 -4.24
C GLY A 306 19.16 -3.50 -4.05
N GLU A 307 20.36 -3.85 -3.58
CA GLU A 307 21.39 -2.90 -3.15
C GLU A 307 21.91 -2.02 -4.29
N GLU A 308 22.18 -2.60 -5.47
CA GLU A 308 22.68 -1.88 -6.62
C GLU A 308 21.70 -0.78 -7.09
N ALA A 309 20.40 -1.11 -7.13
CA ALA A 309 19.37 -0.17 -7.50
C ALA A 309 19.18 0.95 -6.45
N ALA A 310 19.39 0.64 -5.17
CA ALA A 310 19.33 1.63 -4.10
C ALA A 310 20.51 2.63 -4.21
N ASN A 311 21.71 2.13 -4.47
CA ASN A 311 22.87 2.97 -4.71
C ASN A 311 22.68 3.84 -5.95
N PHE A 312 22.19 3.27 -7.05
CA PHE A 312 21.84 4.03 -8.27
C PHE A 312 20.81 5.14 -7.99
N GLY A 313 19.74 4.84 -7.28
CA GLY A 313 18.71 5.82 -6.90
C GLY A 313 19.27 6.96 -6.05
N GLN A 314 20.16 6.65 -5.11
CA GLN A 314 20.86 7.64 -4.30
C GLN A 314 21.80 8.53 -5.13
N ASP A 315 22.62 7.94 -5.98
CA ASP A 315 23.56 8.68 -6.82
C ASP A 315 22.84 9.62 -7.79
N GLU A 316 21.75 9.15 -8.40
CA GLU A 316 20.89 9.97 -9.25
C GLU A 316 20.24 11.12 -8.47
N PHE A 317 19.75 10.86 -7.25
CA PHE A 317 19.22 11.92 -6.40
C PHE A 317 20.26 12.98 -6.07
N VAL A 318 21.47 12.57 -5.66
CA VAL A 318 22.60 13.49 -5.38
C VAL A 318 22.98 14.28 -6.63
N ARG A 319 23.04 13.61 -7.77
CA ARG A 319 23.39 14.23 -9.04
C ARG A 319 22.38 15.31 -9.44
N VAL A 320 21.09 14.99 -9.42
CA VAL A 320 20.04 15.90 -9.89
C VAL A 320 19.77 17.03 -8.89
N PHE A 321 19.69 16.71 -7.59
CA PHE A 321 19.20 17.68 -6.59
C PHE A 321 20.32 18.40 -5.84
N GLN A 322 21.49 17.80 -5.68
CA GLN A 322 22.61 18.43 -5.00
C GLN A 322 23.62 19.04 -5.97
N LYS A 323 23.93 18.33 -7.09
CA LYS A 323 24.88 18.83 -8.09
C LYS A 323 24.22 19.56 -9.26
N HIS A 324 22.88 19.61 -9.28
CA HIS A 324 22.08 20.24 -10.34
C HIS A 324 22.41 19.76 -11.77
N ALA A 325 22.86 18.52 -11.89
CA ALA A 325 23.15 17.88 -13.18
C ALA A 325 21.89 17.21 -13.74
N MET A 326 21.89 16.91 -15.04
CA MET A 326 20.80 16.16 -15.67
C MET A 326 20.81 14.70 -15.20
N PRO A 327 19.61 14.03 -15.10
CA PRO A 327 19.53 12.60 -14.83
C PRO A 327 20.29 11.78 -15.87
N THR A 328 20.76 10.58 -15.48
CA THR A 328 21.45 9.67 -16.41
C THR A 328 20.46 8.99 -17.34
N ASP A 329 19.31 8.61 -16.80
CA ASP A 329 18.24 7.95 -17.54
C ASP A 329 17.08 8.93 -17.72
N ILE A 330 16.96 9.44 -18.93
CA ILE A 330 15.89 10.40 -19.31
C ILE A 330 14.94 9.65 -20.24
N PRO A 331 13.63 9.56 -19.90
CA PRO A 331 12.64 8.94 -20.78
C PRO A 331 12.66 9.53 -22.18
N GLU A 332 12.63 8.67 -23.20
CA GLU A 332 12.60 9.10 -24.59
C GLU A 332 11.17 9.39 -25.04
N TYR A 333 10.99 10.49 -25.76
CA TYR A 333 9.74 10.83 -26.43
C TYR A 333 9.97 10.88 -27.94
N LYS A 334 9.36 9.91 -28.64
CA LYS A 334 9.47 9.80 -30.10
C LYS A 334 8.52 10.75 -30.79
N VAL A 335 9.06 11.60 -31.63
CA VAL A 335 8.31 12.60 -32.40
C VAL A 335 8.96 12.90 -33.74
N ALA A 336 8.17 13.19 -34.76
CA ALA A 336 8.70 13.63 -36.05
C ALA A 336 9.39 14.99 -35.90
N ILE A 337 10.65 15.05 -36.26
CA ILE A 337 11.45 16.28 -36.21
C ILE A 337 11.35 16.96 -37.57
N THR A 338 10.85 18.20 -37.58
CA THR A 338 10.71 19.05 -38.76
C THR A 338 11.37 20.41 -38.50
N GLU A 339 11.58 21.20 -39.55
CA GLU A 339 12.04 22.59 -39.41
C GLU A 339 10.94 23.54 -38.93
N GLU A 340 9.68 23.07 -38.89
CA GLU A 340 8.57 23.88 -38.40
C GLU A 340 8.55 23.93 -36.86
N PRO A 341 8.31 25.14 -36.28
CA PRO A 341 8.18 25.29 -34.84
C PRO A 341 6.98 24.52 -34.26
N VAL A 342 7.21 23.74 -33.20
CA VAL A 342 6.19 22.97 -32.48
C VAL A 342 5.67 23.80 -31.30
N PHE A 343 4.36 23.74 -31.06
CA PHE A 343 3.73 24.41 -29.93
C PHE A 343 4.04 23.69 -28.60
N VAL A 344 4.93 24.31 -27.79
CA VAL A 344 5.47 23.74 -26.56
C VAL A 344 4.43 23.29 -25.56
N PRO A 345 3.36 24.05 -25.23
CA PRO A 345 2.35 23.60 -24.27
C PRO A 345 1.70 22.28 -24.64
N GLN A 346 1.41 22.05 -25.93
CA GLN A 346 0.84 20.78 -26.40
C GLN A 346 1.88 19.66 -26.30
N LEU A 347 3.10 19.90 -26.74
CA LEU A 347 4.17 18.93 -26.65
C LEU A 347 4.42 18.45 -25.21
N LEU A 348 4.48 19.38 -24.24
CA LEU A 348 4.68 19.05 -22.83
C LEU A 348 3.51 18.24 -22.24
N SER A 349 2.30 18.51 -22.69
CA SER A 349 1.11 17.75 -22.28
C SER A 349 1.09 16.36 -22.91
N ASP A 350 1.36 16.23 -24.20
CA ASP A 350 1.37 14.96 -24.94
C ASP A 350 2.49 14.04 -24.45
N ALA A 351 3.63 14.63 -24.09
CA ALA A 351 4.76 13.92 -23.50
C ALA A 351 4.62 13.62 -22.00
N GLY A 352 3.49 13.98 -21.36
CA GLY A 352 3.21 13.68 -19.96
C GLY A 352 3.99 14.52 -18.94
N LEU A 353 4.72 15.56 -19.38
CA LEU A 353 5.42 16.47 -18.48
C LEU A 353 4.48 17.40 -17.71
N THR A 354 3.31 17.68 -18.26
CA THR A 354 2.24 18.47 -17.64
C THR A 354 0.89 17.78 -17.85
N ALA A 355 -0.06 18.01 -16.95
CA ALA A 355 -1.40 17.41 -17.07
C ALA A 355 -2.29 18.12 -18.10
N SER A 356 -1.89 19.30 -18.56
CA SER A 356 -2.64 20.09 -19.57
C SER A 356 -1.80 21.22 -20.14
N ASN A 357 -2.24 21.75 -21.31
CA ASN A 357 -1.65 22.93 -21.92
C ASN A 357 -1.69 24.17 -21.00
N GLY A 358 -2.70 24.27 -20.14
CA GLY A 358 -2.81 25.35 -19.17
C GLY A 358 -1.71 25.27 -18.08
N GLU A 359 -1.40 24.07 -17.59
CA GLU A 359 -0.28 23.85 -16.68
C GLU A 359 1.07 24.13 -17.35
N ALA A 360 1.24 23.66 -18.58
CA ALA A 360 2.42 23.91 -19.38
C ALA A 360 2.73 25.41 -19.53
N ARG A 361 1.72 26.21 -19.92
CA ARG A 361 1.86 27.66 -20.01
C ARG A 361 2.23 28.32 -18.67
N ARG A 362 1.62 27.89 -17.58
CA ARG A 362 1.99 28.39 -16.24
C ARG A 362 3.45 28.07 -15.91
N SER A 363 3.89 26.85 -16.22
CA SER A 363 5.29 26.41 -16.00
C SER A 363 6.28 27.21 -16.84
N ILE A 364 5.98 27.46 -18.11
CA ILE A 364 6.79 28.32 -19.01
C ILE A 364 6.88 29.73 -18.43
N LYS A 365 5.75 30.35 -18.10
CA LYS A 365 5.69 31.71 -17.56
C LYS A 365 6.40 31.85 -16.21
N ALA A 366 6.39 30.80 -15.39
CA ALA A 366 7.11 30.76 -14.11
C ALA A 366 8.61 30.49 -14.27
N GLY A 367 9.12 30.31 -15.50
CA GLY A 367 10.53 29.99 -15.77
C GLY A 367 10.95 28.59 -15.29
N ALA A 368 9.97 27.69 -15.17
CA ALA A 368 10.18 26.30 -14.76
C ALA A 368 10.47 25.36 -15.97
N PHE A 369 10.26 25.83 -17.19
CA PHE A 369 10.57 25.09 -18.42
C PHE A 369 12.02 25.37 -18.84
N LYS A 370 12.75 24.30 -19.19
CA LYS A 370 14.15 24.38 -19.65
C LYS A 370 14.34 23.45 -20.85
N ILE A 371 15.29 23.83 -21.71
CA ILE A 371 15.81 23.04 -22.82
C ILE A 371 17.32 22.88 -22.60
N ASP A 372 17.80 21.63 -22.57
CA ASP A 372 19.21 21.29 -22.34
C ASP A 372 19.82 21.99 -21.09
N GLY A 373 18.97 22.18 -20.05
CA GLY A 373 19.34 22.83 -18.79
C GLY A 373 19.16 24.35 -18.76
N GLU A 374 18.96 25.01 -19.89
CA GLU A 374 18.74 26.45 -20.00
C GLU A 374 17.24 26.81 -19.97
N LYS A 375 16.90 27.90 -19.27
CA LYS A 375 15.50 28.38 -19.21
C LYS A 375 15.02 28.80 -20.59
N CYS A 376 13.81 28.31 -20.95
CA CYS A 376 13.12 28.70 -22.16
C CYS A 376 11.73 29.23 -21.81
N ASN A 377 11.38 30.39 -22.33
CA ASN A 377 10.08 31.03 -22.15
C ASN A 377 9.26 31.07 -23.46
N GLU A 378 9.74 30.44 -24.51
CA GLU A 378 9.08 30.42 -25.81
C GLU A 378 7.98 29.39 -25.85
N GLU A 379 6.83 29.74 -26.46
CA GLU A 379 5.72 28.84 -26.68
C GLU A 379 5.86 28.04 -28.00
N HIS A 380 6.86 28.35 -28.83
CA HIS A 380 7.13 27.63 -30.08
C HIS A 380 8.65 27.41 -30.20
N ILE A 381 9.06 26.17 -30.43
CA ILE A 381 10.45 25.78 -30.59
C ILE A 381 10.63 24.82 -31.76
N VAL A 382 11.78 24.83 -32.39
CA VAL A 382 12.17 23.82 -33.39
C VAL A 382 12.84 22.66 -32.64
N LEU A 383 12.33 21.45 -32.83
CA LEU A 383 12.86 20.26 -32.18
C LEU A 383 14.18 19.81 -32.81
N LYS A 384 15.07 19.27 -31.99
CA LYS A 384 16.29 18.60 -32.43
C LYS A 384 16.38 17.23 -31.79
N ASP A 385 16.96 16.28 -32.52
CA ASP A 385 17.24 14.95 -31.99
C ASP A 385 18.21 15.04 -30.80
N GLY A 386 17.91 14.31 -29.73
CA GLY A 386 18.68 14.37 -28.50
C GLY A 386 18.39 15.55 -27.57
N MET A 387 17.53 16.54 -27.96
CA MET A 387 17.16 17.67 -27.11
C MET A 387 16.47 17.20 -25.84
N VAL A 388 16.88 17.72 -24.67
CA VAL A 388 16.27 17.40 -23.38
C VAL A 388 15.34 18.52 -22.94
N LEU A 389 14.06 18.18 -22.75
CA LEU A 389 13.04 19.09 -22.21
C LEU A 389 12.84 18.79 -20.73
N GLN A 390 12.82 19.84 -19.89
CA GLN A 390 12.66 19.75 -18.46
C GLN A 390 11.50 20.67 -18.00
N VAL A 391 10.63 20.15 -17.15
CA VAL A 391 9.59 20.95 -16.44
C VAL A 391 9.77 20.79 -14.94
N GLY A 392 10.05 21.91 -14.26
CA GLY A 392 10.38 21.91 -12.84
C GLY A 392 11.69 21.20 -12.53
N LYS A 393 11.78 20.53 -11.37
CA LYS A 393 13.03 19.90 -10.90
C LYS A 393 13.11 18.40 -11.20
N ARG A 394 12.00 17.76 -11.59
CA ARG A 394 11.88 16.28 -11.60
C ARG A 394 11.44 15.68 -12.93
N LYS A 395 10.83 16.46 -13.81
CA LYS A 395 10.23 15.93 -15.05
C LYS A 395 11.15 16.26 -16.22
N PHE A 396 11.64 15.22 -16.87
CA PHE A 396 12.56 15.29 -18.01
C PHE A 396 12.07 14.37 -19.11
N ILE A 397 12.27 14.75 -20.36
CA ILE A 397 12.17 13.88 -21.53
C ILE A 397 13.29 14.21 -22.50
N LYS A 398 13.73 13.22 -23.26
CA LYS A 398 14.65 13.36 -24.37
C LYS A 398 13.89 13.19 -25.67
N ILE A 399 13.97 14.16 -26.55
CA ILE A 399 13.37 14.09 -27.88
C ILE A 399 14.19 13.14 -28.74
N VAL A 400 13.51 12.19 -29.38
CA VAL A 400 14.11 11.22 -30.30
C VAL A 400 13.31 11.22 -31.59
N SER A 401 14.00 11.27 -32.71
CA SER A 401 13.38 11.21 -34.02
C SER A 401 12.68 9.86 -34.25
N CYS A 402 11.45 9.91 -34.82
CA CYS A 402 10.73 8.71 -35.26
C CYS A 402 11.35 8.10 -36.49
#